data_936103837b8e244f0895dd9671a09f0e
#
_entry.id   936103837b8e244f0895dd9671a09f0e
#
_cell.length_a   1.000
_cell.length_b   1.000
_cell.length_c   1.000
_cell.angle_alpha   90.00
_cell.angle_beta   90.00
_cell.angle_gamma   90.00
#
_symmetry.space_group_name_H-M   'P 1'
#
loop_
_entity.id
_entity.type
_entity.pdbx_description
1 polymer ?
#
loop_
_entity_poly.entity_id
_entity_poly.type
_entity_poly.pdbx_seq_one_letter_code
_entity_poly.pdbx_strand_id
1 'polypeptide(L)'
;MNIFKNKLLWIAPIATMIILVIFSLAFYPAYNPKPKDLPIGILNEDKGTTIQDKNVNIGKKLEDKLLDSDSNKIKWDKVDSEKDLEKDLKDQKIFGVAIIDKDFSKDAMSKTQKVVMDSKKEEMQQKVASGEIPPQVVQQMKQKMGNQQVEVKQAKFKTIVSEGSSLQGSQIASAVLTGMGDNINAQITKQSLETLTSQNVKVNAADINGLTNPVKVDNEKLNKVKDHQAGGNAPFLMFMPIWIGSIVTSILLFFAFRTSNNIVVQHRIIASIGQMIFAVVAAFAGSFVYIYFMQGVQRFDFDHPNRIAIFVAFAILGFVGLILGVMVWLGMKSVPIFFILMFFSMQLVTLPKQMLPESYQKYVYDWNPFTHYATSVRELLYLNHHIELNSTMWMFIGFMIFGAVSSLVSAIVRKHSTKRTEVPS
;
A
#
# COMPACT_ATOMS: atom_id res chain seq x y z
N MET A 1 50.49 5.41 32.56
CA MET A 1 49.88 5.18 31.27
C MET A 1 49.14 6.47 30.85
N ASN A 2 49.57 7.15 29.79
CA ASN A 2 48.99 8.49 29.47
C ASN A 2 47.75 8.26 28.60
N ILE A 3 46.59 7.96 29.23
CA ILE A 3 45.31 7.60 28.59
C ILE A 3 44.90 8.65 27.57
N PHE A 4 45.18 9.93 27.83
CA PHE A 4 44.85 11.03 26.93
C PHE A 4 45.64 11.08 25.59
N LYS A 5 46.73 10.29 25.47
CA LYS A 5 47.47 10.12 24.20
C LYS A 5 46.85 9.06 23.27
N ASN A 6 45.85 8.30 23.76
CA ASN A 6 45.17 7.32 22.92
C ASN A 6 44.23 8.03 21.94
N LYS A 7 44.54 7.99 20.65
CA LYS A 7 43.73 8.61 19.58
C LYS A 7 42.30 8.09 19.57
N LEU A 8 42.07 6.82 19.98
CA LEU A 8 40.72 6.21 20.02
C LEU A 8 39.80 6.90 21.03
N LEU A 9 40.36 7.47 22.11
CA LEU A 9 39.60 8.23 23.10
C LEU A 9 38.91 9.45 22.49
N TRP A 10 39.57 10.11 21.55
CA TRP A 10 39.07 11.32 20.88
C TRP A 10 38.25 11.00 19.63
N ILE A 11 38.55 9.87 18.96
CA ILE A 11 37.79 9.39 17.79
C ILE A 11 36.42 8.86 18.23
N ALA A 12 36.31 8.20 19.38
CA ALA A 12 35.06 7.58 19.82
C ALA A 12 33.87 8.57 19.91
N PRO A 13 33.94 9.71 20.60
CA PRO A 13 32.83 10.67 20.65
C PRO A 13 32.49 11.26 19.27
N ILE A 14 33.51 11.52 18.45
CA ILE A 14 33.29 12.03 17.08
C ILE A 14 32.60 11.01 16.23
N ALA A 15 33.05 9.77 16.27
CA ALA A 15 32.41 8.65 15.56
C ALA A 15 30.95 8.45 16.03
N THR A 16 30.71 8.51 17.34
CA THR A 16 29.36 8.43 17.90
C THR A 16 28.46 9.55 17.38
N MET A 17 28.92 10.79 17.39
CA MET A 17 28.16 11.92 16.86
C MET A 17 27.82 11.73 15.37
N ILE A 18 28.81 11.33 14.56
CA ILE A 18 28.61 11.08 13.13
C ILE A 18 27.58 9.96 12.91
N ILE A 19 27.70 8.86 13.63
CA ILE A 19 26.77 7.73 13.54
C ILE A 19 25.34 8.13 13.92
N LEU A 20 25.17 8.90 14.99
CA LEU A 20 23.85 9.38 15.42
C LEU A 20 23.22 10.31 14.38
N VAL A 21 24.01 11.20 13.76
CA VAL A 21 23.55 12.08 12.69
C VAL A 21 23.14 11.24 11.45
N ILE A 22 23.97 10.28 11.04
CA ILE A 22 23.67 9.39 9.91
C ILE A 22 22.37 8.63 10.16
N PHE A 23 22.19 8.06 11.34
CA PHE A 23 20.95 7.33 11.65
C PHE A 23 19.74 8.26 11.77
N SER A 24 19.91 9.49 12.29
CA SER A 24 18.83 10.48 12.28
C SER A 24 18.38 10.78 10.85
N LEU A 25 19.31 10.94 9.90
CA LEU A 25 19.00 11.11 8.48
C LEU A 25 18.29 9.87 7.87
N ALA A 26 18.67 8.66 8.28
CA ALA A 26 18.02 7.43 7.83
C ALA A 26 16.54 7.37 8.23
N PHE A 27 16.17 7.92 9.39
CA PHE A 27 14.78 7.97 9.86
C PHE A 27 14.04 9.24 9.43
N TYR A 28 14.67 10.15 8.68
CA TYR A 28 14.03 11.39 8.22
C TYR A 28 12.67 11.18 7.54
N PRO A 29 12.46 10.17 6.66
CA PRO A 29 11.15 9.92 6.05
C PRO A 29 10.04 9.60 7.07
N ALA A 30 10.39 9.07 8.25
CA ALA A 30 9.42 8.68 9.28
C ALA A 30 9.03 9.83 10.22
N TYR A 31 9.77 10.93 10.25
CA TYR A 31 9.48 12.04 11.19
C TYR A 31 8.17 12.75 10.90
N ASN A 32 7.76 12.81 9.64
CA ASN A 32 6.50 13.44 9.26
C ASN A 32 5.97 12.84 7.95
N PRO A 33 5.55 11.56 7.97
CA PRO A 33 5.03 10.89 6.79
C PRO A 33 3.68 11.52 6.43
N LYS A 34 3.64 12.31 5.38
CA LYS A 34 2.42 12.90 4.84
C LYS A 34 2.13 12.27 3.48
N PRO A 35 0.90 11.84 3.23
CA PRO A 35 0.54 11.40 1.90
C PRO A 35 0.71 12.55 0.91
N LYS A 36 1.31 12.27 -0.24
CA LYS A 36 1.41 13.15 -1.38
C LYS A 36 0.93 12.37 -2.58
N ASP A 37 -0.14 12.84 -3.20
CA ASP A 37 -0.75 12.22 -4.38
C ASP A 37 -1.10 10.73 -4.16
N LEU A 38 -1.63 10.38 -2.95
CA LEU A 38 -2.06 9.00 -2.67
C LEU A 38 -3.21 8.63 -3.62
N PRO A 39 -3.05 7.62 -4.50
CA PRO A 39 -4.04 7.33 -5.51
C PRO A 39 -5.26 6.64 -4.91
N ILE A 40 -6.44 7.23 -5.13
CA ILE A 40 -7.75 6.68 -4.80
C ILE A 40 -8.62 6.75 -6.05
N GLY A 41 -9.27 5.64 -6.39
CA GLY A 41 -10.13 5.54 -7.56
C GLY A 41 -11.53 6.12 -7.32
N ILE A 42 -12.17 6.57 -8.40
CA ILE A 42 -13.61 6.85 -8.45
C ILE A 42 -14.22 6.16 -9.65
N LEU A 43 -15.26 5.35 -9.41
CA LEU A 43 -16.10 4.72 -10.42
C LEU A 43 -17.51 5.31 -10.30
N ASN A 44 -17.92 6.07 -11.29
CA ASN A 44 -19.23 6.71 -11.30
C ASN A 44 -20.11 6.09 -12.37
N GLU A 45 -21.16 5.40 -11.95
CA GLU A 45 -22.18 4.80 -12.84
C GLU A 45 -23.49 5.60 -12.83
N ASP A 46 -23.61 6.71 -12.04
CA ASP A 46 -24.84 7.48 -11.86
C ASP A 46 -25.34 8.09 -13.17
N LYS A 47 -26.57 7.75 -13.53
CA LYS A 47 -27.24 8.26 -14.74
C LYS A 47 -27.96 9.59 -14.52
N GLY A 48 -27.97 10.07 -13.25
CA GLY A 48 -28.74 11.24 -12.90
C GLY A 48 -30.25 10.97 -12.82
N THR A 49 -31.00 12.03 -12.53
CA THR A 49 -32.47 12.00 -12.45
C THR A 49 -33.03 13.35 -12.84
N THR A 50 -34.29 13.38 -13.27
CA THR A 50 -34.99 14.62 -13.55
C THR A 50 -35.92 14.97 -12.38
N ILE A 51 -35.72 16.14 -11.77
CA ILE A 51 -36.54 16.66 -10.69
C ILE A 51 -37.11 18.01 -11.17
N GLN A 52 -38.45 18.10 -11.28
CA GLN A 52 -39.13 19.33 -11.69
C GLN A 52 -38.54 19.92 -13.01
N ASP A 53 -38.43 19.08 -14.03
CA ASP A 53 -37.87 19.41 -15.35
C ASP A 53 -36.37 19.85 -15.34
N LYS A 54 -35.69 19.75 -14.19
CA LYS A 54 -34.25 19.98 -14.09
C LYS A 54 -33.49 18.64 -14.01
N ASN A 55 -32.52 18.49 -14.86
CA ASN A 55 -31.64 17.34 -14.79
C ASN A 55 -30.65 17.50 -13.61
N VAL A 56 -30.65 16.55 -12.69
CA VAL A 56 -29.79 16.51 -11.50
C VAL A 56 -28.94 15.25 -11.57
N ASN A 57 -27.64 15.42 -11.64
CA ASN A 57 -26.68 14.32 -11.55
C ASN A 57 -25.68 14.61 -10.44
N ILE A 58 -25.94 14.02 -9.26
CA ILE A 58 -25.14 14.21 -8.06
C ILE A 58 -23.81 13.48 -8.20
N GLY A 59 -23.84 12.25 -8.75
CA GLY A 59 -22.64 11.45 -8.97
C GLY A 59 -21.64 12.14 -9.90
N LYS A 60 -22.12 12.72 -11.00
CA LYS A 60 -21.25 13.47 -11.93
C LYS A 60 -20.63 14.71 -11.29
N LYS A 61 -21.42 15.48 -10.53
CA LYS A 61 -20.90 16.64 -9.79
C LYS A 61 -19.84 16.26 -8.75
N LEU A 62 -20.03 15.11 -8.12
CA LEU A 62 -19.07 14.58 -7.15
C LEU A 62 -17.79 14.12 -7.83
N GLU A 63 -17.90 13.36 -8.93
CA GLU A 63 -16.78 12.92 -9.76
C GLU A 63 -15.95 14.12 -10.22
N ASP A 64 -16.59 15.12 -10.85
CA ASP A 64 -15.91 16.31 -11.37
C ASP A 64 -15.20 17.07 -10.23
N LYS A 65 -15.87 17.27 -9.08
CA LYS A 65 -15.28 17.94 -7.91
C LYS A 65 -14.06 17.21 -7.34
N LEU A 66 -14.05 15.88 -7.38
CA LEU A 66 -12.94 15.08 -6.87
C LEU A 66 -11.77 15.08 -7.85
N LEU A 67 -12.04 14.91 -9.15
CA LEU A 67 -11.01 14.93 -10.18
C LEU A 67 -10.34 16.29 -10.31
N ASP A 68 -11.11 17.38 -10.11
CA ASP A 68 -10.60 18.77 -10.13
C ASP A 68 -10.02 19.22 -8.78
N SER A 69 -9.90 18.31 -7.79
CA SER A 69 -9.40 18.65 -6.46
C SER A 69 -7.90 18.94 -6.50
N ASP A 70 -7.50 20.16 -6.11
CA ASP A 70 -6.09 20.57 -5.93
C ASP A 70 -5.44 20.01 -4.66
N SER A 71 -5.97 18.92 -4.09
CA SER A 71 -5.40 18.29 -2.91
C SER A 71 -4.07 17.63 -3.25
N ASN A 72 -2.99 18.14 -2.68
CA ASN A 72 -1.67 17.50 -2.79
C ASN A 72 -1.51 16.24 -1.93
N LYS A 73 -2.56 15.81 -1.21
CA LYS A 73 -2.52 14.61 -0.36
C LYS A 73 -3.10 13.39 -1.07
N ILE A 74 -4.20 13.59 -1.79
CA ILE A 74 -4.94 12.53 -2.47
C ILE A 74 -5.02 12.88 -3.95
N LYS A 75 -4.67 11.92 -4.78
CA LYS A 75 -4.88 11.97 -6.21
C LYS A 75 -6.07 11.09 -6.55
N TRP A 76 -7.11 11.68 -7.12
CA TRP A 76 -8.25 10.92 -7.58
C TRP A 76 -8.01 10.44 -9.02
N ASP A 77 -8.11 9.13 -9.22
CA ASP A 77 -7.97 8.51 -10.53
C ASP A 77 -9.33 7.96 -10.96
N LYS A 78 -9.75 8.30 -12.18
CA LYS A 78 -10.98 7.78 -12.75
C LYS A 78 -10.81 6.31 -13.10
N VAL A 79 -11.78 5.49 -12.68
CA VAL A 79 -11.87 4.06 -13.01
C VAL A 79 -13.05 3.87 -13.95
N ASP A 80 -12.84 3.19 -15.08
CA ASP A 80 -13.85 3.08 -16.12
C ASP A 80 -14.77 1.85 -15.96
N SER A 81 -14.32 0.82 -15.24
CA SER A 81 -15.11 -0.40 -15.03
C SER A 81 -14.73 -1.13 -13.74
N GLU A 82 -15.64 -1.99 -13.22
CA GLU A 82 -15.35 -2.87 -12.09
C GLU A 82 -14.16 -3.81 -12.35
N LYS A 83 -13.96 -4.24 -13.59
CA LYS A 83 -12.83 -5.10 -13.96
C LYS A 83 -11.49 -4.37 -13.85
N ASP A 84 -11.44 -3.11 -14.28
CA ASP A 84 -10.24 -2.28 -14.16
C ASP A 84 -9.95 -1.97 -12.69
N LEU A 85 -10.99 -1.77 -11.89
CA LEU A 85 -10.91 -1.56 -10.45
C LEU A 85 -10.23 -2.73 -9.74
N GLU A 86 -10.68 -3.98 -9.98
CA GLU A 86 -10.06 -5.15 -9.36
C GLU A 86 -8.59 -5.27 -9.73
N LYS A 87 -8.25 -5.01 -10.99
CA LYS A 87 -6.90 -5.02 -11.49
C LYS A 87 -6.05 -3.94 -10.83
N ASP A 88 -6.53 -2.70 -10.78
CA ASP A 88 -5.77 -1.58 -10.24
C ASP A 88 -5.54 -1.68 -8.72
N LEU A 89 -6.49 -2.26 -7.98
CA LEU A 89 -6.32 -2.60 -6.57
C LEU A 89 -5.28 -3.72 -6.37
N LYS A 90 -5.28 -4.73 -7.25
CA LYS A 90 -4.36 -5.87 -7.21
C LYS A 90 -2.94 -5.46 -7.59
N ASP A 91 -2.81 -4.62 -8.60
CA ASP A 91 -1.53 -4.07 -9.08
C ASP A 91 -1.01 -2.92 -8.18
N GLN A 92 -1.69 -2.62 -7.07
CA GLN A 92 -1.35 -1.55 -6.11
C GLN A 92 -1.28 -0.15 -6.75
N LYS A 93 -2.00 0.08 -7.85
CA LYS A 93 -2.08 1.39 -8.49
C LYS A 93 -2.97 2.36 -7.72
N ILE A 94 -4.00 1.84 -7.05
CA ILE A 94 -4.89 2.58 -6.16
C ILE A 94 -5.00 1.83 -4.82
N PHE A 95 -5.20 2.56 -3.72
CA PHE A 95 -5.35 2.00 -2.38
C PHE A 95 -6.81 1.75 -1.98
N GLY A 96 -7.71 2.39 -2.65
CA GLY A 96 -9.15 2.24 -2.47
C GLY A 96 -9.91 2.92 -3.57
N VAL A 97 -11.23 2.76 -3.59
CA VAL A 97 -12.12 3.31 -4.60
C VAL A 97 -13.47 3.68 -4.02
N ALA A 98 -14.03 4.79 -4.50
CA ALA A 98 -15.42 5.19 -4.30
C ALA A 98 -16.24 4.74 -5.51
N ILE A 99 -17.34 4.03 -5.28
CA ILE A 99 -18.26 3.57 -6.32
C ILE A 99 -19.61 4.23 -6.09
N ILE A 100 -20.10 4.92 -7.11
CA ILE A 100 -21.39 5.59 -7.12
C ILE A 100 -22.34 4.76 -8.00
N ASP A 101 -23.41 4.22 -7.40
CA ASP A 101 -24.37 3.33 -8.07
C ASP A 101 -25.12 4.10 -9.20
N LYS A 102 -25.57 3.35 -10.21
CA LYS A 102 -26.26 3.85 -11.40
C LYS A 102 -27.53 4.67 -11.13
N ASP A 103 -28.21 4.43 -10.03
CA ASP A 103 -29.46 5.12 -9.64
C ASP A 103 -29.22 6.11 -8.48
N PHE A 104 -27.96 6.46 -8.20
CA PHE A 104 -27.55 7.22 -7.01
C PHE A 104 -28.33 8.54 -6.85
N SER A 105 -28.38 9.38 -7.87
CA SER A 105 -29.10 10.67 -7.83
C SER A 105 -30.58 10.48 -7.61
N LYS A 106 -31.19 9.48 -8.24
CA LYS A 106 -32.61 9.17 -8.12
C LYS A 106 -32.97 8.75 -6.70
N ASP A 107 -32.21 7.80 -6.15
CA ASP A 107 -32.47 7.23 -4.84
C ASP A 107 -32.16 8.23 -3.73
N ALA A 108 -31.07 9.02 -3.84
CA ALA A 108 -30.70 10.06 -2.89
C ALA A 108 -31.77 11.14 -2.71
N MET A 109 -32.48 11.47 -3.80
CA MET A 109 -33.52 12.51 -3.78
C MET A 109 -34.93 11.94 -3.62
N SER A 110 -35.11 10.62 -3.59
CA SER A 110 -36.41 9.95 -3.58
C SER A 110 -37.29 10.36 -2.39
N LYS A 111 -36.70 10.45 -1.18
CA LYS A 111 -37.43 10.87 0.02
C LYS A 111 -37.87 12.34 -0.08
N THR A 112 -37.01 13.22 -0.53
CA THR A 112 -37.33 14.65 -0.75
C THR A 112 -38.46 14.81 -1.76
N GLN A 113 -38.36 14.10 -2.90
CA GLN A 113 -39.42 14.10 -3.91
C GLN A 113 -40.76 13.62 -3.35
N LYS A 114 -40.75 12.54 -2.54
CA LYS A 114 -41.96 12.02 -1.92
C LYS A 114 -42.60 13.05 -0.98
N VAL A 115 -41.80 13.67 -0.09
CA VAL A 115 -42.32 14.67 0.86
C VAL A 115 -42.89 15.88 0.13
N VAL A 116 -42.24 16.38 -0.92
CA VAL A 116 -42.76 17.45 -1.79
C VAL A 116 -44.08 17.04 -2.45
N MET A 117 -44.16 15.83 -2.97
CA MET A 117 -45.36 15.35 -3.66
C MET A 117 -46.52 15.14 -2.71
N ASP A 118 -46.27 14.59 -1.53
CA ASP A 118 -47.31 14.39 -0.51
C ASP A 118 -47.84 15.76 -0.01
N SER A 119 -46.96 16.74 0.25
CA SER A 119 -47.37 18.10 0.61
C SER A 119 -48.21 18.78 -0.48
N LYS A 120 -47.85 18.65 -1.76
CA LYS A 120 -48.66 19.18 -2.88
C LYS A 120 -50.00 18.50 -3.01
N LYS A 121 -50.09 17.20 -2.71
CA LYS A 121 -51.38 16.48 -2.66
C LYS A 121 -52.27 17.00 -1.56
N GLU A 122 -51.72 17.21 -0.34
CA GLU A 122 -52.46 17.77 0.80
C GLU A 122 -52.96 19.17 0.49
N GLU A 123 -52.09 20.05 -0.05
CA GLU A 123 -52.50 21.42 -0.45
C GLU A 123 -53.64 21.40 -1.47
N MET A 124 -53.52 20.51 -2.49
CA MET A 124 -54.55 20.34 -3.51
C MET A 124 -55.87 19.86 -2.90
N GLN A 125 -55.82 18.89 -1.98
CA GLN A 125 -57.05 18.42 -1.26
C GLN A 125 -57.69 19.54 -0.44
N GLN A 126 -56.89 20.38 0.23
CA GLN A 126 -57.41 21.52 0.97
C GLN A 126 -58.08 22.56 0.05
N LYS A 127 -57.48 22.89 -1.11
CA LYS A 127 -58.06 23.80 -2.09
C LYS A 127 -59.35 23.27 -2.74
N VAL A 128 -59.49 21.94 -2.85
CA VAL A 128 -60.72 21.29 -3.29
C VAL A 128 -61.79 21.38 -2.18
N ALA A 129 -61.43 21.13 -0.93
CA ALA A 129 -62.32 21.18 0.19
C ALA A 129 -62.82 22.63 0.48
N SER A 130 -61.98 23.64 0.19
CA SER A 130 -62.37 25.08 0.30
C SER A 130 -63.17 25.58 -0.91
N GLY A 131 -63.36 24.78 -1.95
CA GLY A 131 -64.12 25.19 -3.16
C GLY A 131 -63.33 26.07 -4.13
N GLU A 132 -62.03 26.29 -3.89
CA GLU A 132 -61.17 27.10 -4.77
C GLU A 132 -60.87 26.41 -6.08
N ILE A 133 -60.90 25.06 -6.11
CA ILE A 133 -60.60 24.26 -7.32
C ILE A 133 -61.81 23.36 -7.64
N PRO A 134 -62.40 23.40 -8.81
CA PRO A 134 -63.48 22.50 -9.21
C PRO A 134 -63.01 21.04 -9.26
N PRO A 135 -63.82 20.06 -8.85
CA PRO A 135 -63.46 18.63 -8.87
C PRO A 135 -63.03 18.09 -10.22
N GLN A 136 -63.53 18.64 -11.30
CA GLN A 136 -63.18 18.28 -12.68
C GLN A 136 -61.74 18.60 -13.05
N VAL A 137 -61.21 19.72 -12.55
CA VAL A 137 -59.80 20.14 -12.72
C VAL A 137 -58.84 19.19 -12.00
N VAL A 138 -59.28 18.67 -10.84
CA VAL A 138 -58.50 17.69 -10.06
C VAL A 138 -58.33 16.37 -10.79
N GLN A 139 -59.40 15.93 -11.50
CA GLN A 139 -59.26 14.69 -12.33
C GLN A 139 -58.30 14.87 -13.48
N GLN A 140 -58.29 16.04 -14.15
CA GLN A 140 -57.31 16.35 -15.20
C GLN A 140 -55.88 16.47 -14.66
N MET A 141 -55.71 17.09 -13.47
CA MET A 141 -54.41 17.19 -12.80
C MET A 141 -53.92 15.81 -12.33
N LYS A 142 -54.78 14.95 -11.75
CA LYS A 142 -54.44 13.56 -11.40
C LYS A 142 -54.01 12.74 -12.64
N GLN A 143 -54.67 12.94 -13.77
CA GLN A 143 -54.24 12.29 -15.05
C GLN A 143 -52.89 12.82 -15.55
N LYS A 144 -52.61 14.12 -15.42
CA LYS A 144 -51.33 14.75 -15.78
C LYS A 144 -50.20 14.42 -14.80
N MET A 145 -50.50 14.34 -13.52
CA MET A 145 -49.50 13.94 -12.48
C MET A 145 -49.18 12.44 -12.52
N GLY A 146 -49.96 11.66 -13.25
CA GLY A 146 -49.78 10.22 -13.35
C GLY A 146 -49.79 9.50 -11.99
N ASN A 147 -49.88 8.19 -12.01
CA ASN A 147 -49.69 7.34 -10.81
C ASN A 147 -48.19 7.21 -10.46
N GLN A 148 -47.45 8.33 -10.44
CA GLN A 148 -46.03 8.31 -10.04
C GLN A 148 -45.94 8.05 -8.52
N GLN A 149 -45.91 6.77 -8.16
CA GLN A 149 -45.49 6.38 -6.83
C GLN A 149 -43.95 6.53 -6.77
N VAL A 150 -43.49 7.52 -6.00
CA VAL A 150 -42.07 7.65 -5.70
C VAL A 150 -41.70 6.58 -4.68
N GLU A 151 -41.02 5.54 -5.15
CA GLU A 151 -40.44 4.53 -4.25
C GLU A 151 -39.25 5.16 -3.52
N VAL A 152 -39.32 5.21 -2.18
CA VAL A 152 -38.24 5.77 -1.37
C VAL A 152 -37.17 4.71 -1.15
N LYS A 153 -35.97 5.01 -1.62
CA LYS A 153 -34.77 4.20 -1.43
C LYS A 153 -33.61 5.07 -0.95
N GLN A 154 -32.70 4.47 -0.21
CA GLN A 154 -31.41 5.10 0.06
C GLN A 154 -30.48 4.89 -1.13
N ALA A 155 -29.78 5.95 -1.54
CA ALA A 155 -28.72 5.84 -2.54
C ALA A 155 -27.59 4.96 -2.01
N LYS A 156 -26.96 4.19 -2.88
CA LYS A 156 -25.84 3.34 -2.52
C LYS A 156 -24.52 4.03 -2.88
N PHE A 157 -23.69 4.19 -1.87
CA PHE A 157 -22.31 4.63 -2.00
C PHE A 157 -21.41 3.52 -1.47
N LYS A 158 -20.74 2.82 -2.35
CA LYS A 158 -19.86 1.70 -1.98
C LYS A 158 -18.42 2.19 -1.95
N THR A 159 -17.67 1.80 -0.93
CA THR A 159 -16.23 2.01 -0.86
C THR A 159 -15.50 0.68 -0.76
N ILE A 160 -14.42 0.55 -1.48
CA ILE A 160 -13.58 -0.64 -1.44
C ILE A 160 -12.16 -0.20 -1.13
N VAL A 161 -11.53 -0.85 -0.14
CA VAL A 161 -10.14 -0.61 0.25
C VAL A 161 -9.37 -1.91 0.20
N SER A 162 -8.17 -1.91 -0.41
CA SER A 162 -7.28 -3.07 -0.44
C SER A 162 -6.38 -3.07 0.78
N GLU A 163 -6.67 -3.90 1.80
CA GLU A 163 -5.85 -3.97 3.02
C GLU A 163 -4.45 -4.53 2.77
N GLY A 164 -4.32 -5.43 1.81
CA GLY A 164 -3.05 -6.08 1.46
C GLY A 164 -2.05 -5.19 0.72
N SER A 165 -2.47 -4.03 0.18
CA SER A 165 -1.61 -3.17 -0.64
C SER A 165 -0.54 -2.46 0.19
N SER A 166 -0.94 -1.75 1.24
CA SER A 166 -0.05 -1.08 2.20
C SER A 166 -0.84 -0.75 3.44
N LEU A 167 -0.33 -1.10 4.60
CA LEU A 167 -1.02 -0.83 5.86
C LEU A 167 -1.40 0.65 6.01
N GLN A 168 -0.45 1.57 5.83
CA GLN A 168 -0.69 3.00 5.99
C GLN A 168 -1.50 3.59 4.83
N GLY A 169 -1.20 3.21 3.60
CA GLY A 169 -1.95 3.66 2.43
C GLY A 169 -3.43 3.27 2.51
N SER A 170 -3.71 2.03 2.90
CA SER A 170 -5.07 1.51 3.08
C SER A 170 -5.82 2.16 4.23
N GLN A 171 -5.15 2.44 5.36
CA GLN A 171 -5.75 3.16 6.48
C GLN A 171 -6.15 4.59 6.09
N ILE A 172 -5.29 5.31 5.35
CA ILE A 172 -5.59 6.66 4.87
C ILE A 172 -6.74 6.60 3.85
N ALA A 173 -6.70 5.68 2.88
CA ALA A 173 -7.78 5.51 1.92
C ALA A 173 -9.12 5.23 2.62
N SER A 174 -9.12 4.33 3.62
CA SER A 174 -10.31 4.03 4.41
C SER A 174 -10.86 5.26 5.14
N ALA A 175 -10.00 6.04 5.80
CA ALA A 175 -10.40 7.26 6.49
C ALA A 175 -10.98 8.31 5.53
N VAL A 176 -10.35 8.51 4.37
CA VAL A 176 -10.83 9.44 3.33
C VAL A 176 -12.18 9.02 2.77
N LEU A 177 -12.33 7.74 2.41
CA LEU A 177 -13.55 7.21 1.82
C LEU A 177 -14.72 7.19 2.81
N THR A 178 -14.47 6.86 4.08
CA THR A 178 -15.49 6.93 5.15
C THR A 178 -15.94 8.38 5.38
N GLY A 179 -14.98 9.30 5.54
CA GLY A 179 -15.30 10.72 5.71
C GLY A 179 -16.02 11.32 4.48
N MET A 180 -15.75 10.79 3.29
CA MET A 180 -16.47 11.17 2.08
C MET A 180 -17.95 10.75 2.13
N GLY A 181 -18.24 9.53 2.58
CA GLY A 181 -19.61 9.05 2.77
C GLY A 181 -20.42 9.96 3.71
N ASP A 182 -19.83 10.34 4.84
CA ASP A 182 -20.45 11.25 5.82
C ASP A 182 -20.71 12.64 5.21
N ASN A 183 -19.73 13.17 4.47
CA ASN A 183 -19.88 14.47 3.79
C ASN A 183 -20.96 14.46 2.72
N ILE A 184 -21.07 13.37 1.94
CA ILE A 184 -22.12 13.20 0.93
C ILE A 184 -23.50 13.21 1.60
N ASN A 185 -23.68 12.44 2.69
CA ASN A 185 -24.92 12.45 3.45
C ASN A 185 -25.28 13.86 3.93
N ALA A 186 -24.35 14.58 4.54
CA ALA A 186 -24.56 15.93 5.01
C ALA A 186 -24.94 16.91 3.89
N GLN A 187 -24.27 16.84 2.72
CA GLN A 187 -24.56 17.71 1.58
C GLN A 187 -25.92 17.43 0.97
N ILE A 188 -26.31 16.17 0.80
CA ILE A 188 -27.62 15.79 0.25
C ILE A 188 -28.73 16.17 1.23
N THR A 189 -28.53 15.94 2.53
CA THR A 189 -29.45 16.38 3.57
C THR A 189 -29.68 17.89 3.52
N LYS A 190 -28.61 18.69 3.44
CA LYS A 190 -28.67 20.13 3.32
C LYS A 190 -29.47 20.55 2.07
N GLN A 191 -29.14 19.98 0.91
CA GLN A 191 -29.83 20.25 -0.35
C GLN A 191 -31.32 19.86 -0.30
N SER A 192 -31.65 18.76 0.37
CA SER A 192 -33.02 18.30 0.60
C SER A 192 -33.81 19.32 1.44
N LEU A 193 -33.22 19.75 2.55
CA LEU A 193 -33.85 20.75 3.43
C LEU A 193 -34.02 22.11 2.74
N GLU A 194 -33.04 22.58 1.98
CA GLU A 194 -33.14 23.80 1.17
C GLU A 194 -34.26 23.69 0.14
N THR A 195 -34.40 22.52 -0.53
CA THR A 195 -35.47 22.27 -1.49
C THR A 195 -36.86 22.34 -0.79
N LEU A 196 -37.01 21.69 0.36
CA LEU A 196 -38.27 21.69 1.11
C LEU A 196 -38.64 23.09 1.62
N THR A 197 -37.65 23.82 2.14
CA THR A 197 -37.83 25.19 2.61
C THR A 197 -38.24 26.16 1.50
N SER A 198 -37.58 26.08 0.33
CA SER A 198 -37.87 26.91 -0.83
C SER A 198 -39.30 26.70 -1.38
N GLN A 199 -39.89 25.54 -1.11
CA GLN A 199 -41.25 25.18 -1.51
C GLN A 199 -42.27 25.31 -0.39
N ASN A 200 -41.91 25.89 0.76
CA ASN A 200 -42.75 26.00 1.95
C ASN A 200 -43.37 24.67 2.43
N VAL A 201 -42.64 23.55 2.21
CA VAL A 201 -43.09 22.22 2.59
C VAL A 201 -42.81 21.96 4.05
N LYS A 202 -43.84 21.59 4.81
CA LYS A 202 -43.69 21.17 6.21
C LYS A 202 -43.18 19.74 6.26
N VAL A 203 -42.15 19.52 7.08
CA VAL A 203 -41.56 18.18 7.30
C VAL A 203 -42.20 17.56 8.53
N ASN A 204 -42.75 16.36 8.39
CA ASN A 204 -43.27 15.58 9.52
C ASN A 204 -42.11 14.87 10.23
N ALA A 205 -42.24 14.65 11.53
CA ALA A 205 -41.23 13.97 12.34
C ALA A 205 -40.87 12.56 11.77
N ALA A 206 -41.85 11.86 11.18
CA ALA A 206 -41.67 10.54 10.54
C ALA A 206 -40.76 10.59 9.30
N ASP A 207 -40.61 11.76 8.67
CA ASP A 207 -39.82 11.93 7.45
C ASP A 207 -38.35 12.29 7.72
N ILE A 208 -38.05 12.76 8.94
CA ILE A 208 -36.72 13.26 9.29
C ILE A 208 -35.63 12.21 9.06
N ASN A 209 -35.82 11.01 9.55
CA ASN A 209 -34.80 9.95 9.43
C ASN A 209 -34.42 9.65 7.96
N GLY A 210 -35.39 9.58 7.06
CA GLY A 210 -35.14 9.35 5.64
C GLY A 210 -34.52 10.55 4.91
N LEU A 211 -34.69 11.78 5.44
CA LEU A 211 -34.11 13.00 4.92
C LEU A 211 -32.67 13.23 5.41
N THR A 212 -32.35 12.77 6.63
CA THR A 212 -31.01 12.93 7.24
C THR A 212 -30.04 11.81 6.88
N ASN A 213 -30.53 10.67 6.40
CA ASN A 213 -29.72 9.53 5.99
C ASN A 213 -30.09 9.08 4.54
N PRO A 214 -29.93 9.94 3.53
CA PRO A 214 -30.33 9.65 2.17
C PRO A 214 -29.40 8.65 1.48
N VAL A 215 -28.20 8.42 1.99
CA VAL A 215 -27.19 7.55 1.41
C VAL A 215 -26.79 6.45 2.38
N LYS A 216 -26.80 5.21 1.90
CA LYS A 216 -26.23 4.07 2.58
C LYS A 216 -24.78 3.91 2.12
N VAL A 217 -23.85 3.97 3.07
CA VAL A 217 -22.42 3.75 2.82
C VAL A 217 -22.10 2.29 3.11
N ASP A 218 -21.69 1.56 2.09
CA ASP A 218 -21.23 0.18 2.21
C ASP A 218 -19.70 0.14 2.08
N ASN A 219 -19.01 -0.13 3.18
CA ASN A 219 -17.55 -0.23 3.22
C ASN A 219 -17.12 -1.68 3.06
N GLU A 220 -16.40 -1.98 2.00
CA GLU A 220 -15.85 -3.30 1.70
C GLU A 220 -14.32 -3.27 1.78
N LYS A 221 -13.76 -4.37 2.26
CA LYS A 221 -12.31 -4.57 2.32
C LYS A 221 -11.95 -5.74 1.44
N LEU A 222 -11.15 -5.50 0.42
CA LEU A 222 -10.53 -6.53 -0.41
C LEU A 222 -9.15 -6.89 0.12
N ASN A 223 -8.65 -8.06 -0.28
CA ASN A 223 -7.33 -8.55 0.12
C ASN A 223 -7.13 -8.43 1.64
N LYS A 224 -8.15 -8.88 2.39
CA LYS A 224 -8.14 -8.78 3.86
C LYS A 224 -6.90 -9.41 4.43
N VAL A 225 -6.24 -8.67 5.31
CA VAL A 225 -5.17 -9.19 6.13
C VAL A 225 -5.79 -10.03 7.24
N LYS A 226 -5.44 -11.31 7.27
CA LYS A 226 -5.96 -12.26 8.25
C LYS A 226 -5.33 -12.07 9.63
N ASP A 227 -5.94 -12.67 10.64
CA ASP A 227 -5.32 -12.80 11.95
C ASP A 227 -3.98 -13.55 11.83
N HIS A 228 -3.02 -13.20 12.67
CA HIS A 228 -1.66 -13.74 12.62
C HIS A 228 -0.85 -13.45 11.33
N GLN A 229 -1.24 -12.43 10.57
CA GLN A 229 -0.49 -11.93 9.41
C GLN A 229 0.18 -10.57 9.66
N ALA A 230 0.55 -10.30 10.91
CA ALA A 230 1.25 -9.09 11.35
C ALA A 230 0.52 -7.78 11.02
N GLY A 231 -0.81 -7.81 10.90
CA GLY A 231 -1.61 -6.63 10.54
C GLY A 231 -1.22 -6.00 9.20
N GLY A 232 -0.67 -6.79 8.25
CA GLY A 232 -0.20 -6.29 6.97
C GLY A 232 1.27 -5.82 6.96
N ASN A 233 1.98 -5.91 8.09
CA ASN A 233 3.38 -5.47 8.21
C ASN A 233 4.42 -6.60 8.06
N ALA A 234 4.00 -7.78 7.61
CA ALA A 234 4.91 -8.92 7.42
C ALA A 234 6.10 -8.63 6.50
N PRO A 235 5.98 -7.85 5.38
CA PRO A 235 7.14 -7.53 4.55
C PRO A 235 8.29 -6.90 5.32
N PHE A 236 8.01 -6.00 6.27
CA PHE A 236 9.01 -5.38 7.13
C PHE A 236 9.53 -6.35 8.19
N LEU A 237 8.64 -7.07 8.88
CA LEU A 237 9.03 -8.00 9.94
C LEU A 237 9.87 -9.16 9.41
N MET A 238 9.59 -9.64 8.21
CA MET A 238 10.40 -10.69 7.55
C MET A 238 11.70 -10.14 6.98
N PHE A 239 11.75 -8.87 6.58
CA PHE A 239 12.94 -8.26 6.01
C PHE A 239 14.14 -8.31 6.94
N MET A 240 13.95 -7.93 8.21
CA MET A 240 15.03 -7.85 9.20
C MET A 240 15.77 -9.21 9.40
N PRO A 241 15.07 -10.32 9.71
CA PRO A 241 15.72 -11.63 9.83
C PRO A 241 16.40 -12.09 8.54
N ILE A 242 15.77 -11.87 7.39
CA ILE A 242 16.29 -12.28 6.08
C ILE A 242 17.58 -11.53 5.75
N TRP A 243 17.59 -10.21 5.92
CA TRP A 243 18.76 -9.40 5.64
C TRP A 243 19.92 -9.67 6.59
N ILE A 244 19.66 -9.65 7.90
CA ILE A 244 20.69 -9.97 8.92
C ILE A 244 21.20 -11.39 8.75
N GLY A 245 20.30 -12.36 8.51
CA GLY A 245 20.66 -13.74 8.19
C GLY A 245 21.57 -13.85 6.96
N SER A 246 21.28 -13.06 5.92
CA SER A 246 22.14 -12.99 4.72
C SER A 246 23.52 -12.41 5.01
N ILE A 247 23.62 -11.36 5.85
CA ILE A 247 24.91 -10.82 6.31
C ILE A 247 25.70 -11.90 7.07
N VAL A 248 25.08 -12.53 8.05
CA VAL A 248 25.73 -13.57 8.87
C VAL A 248 26.16 -14.75 8.00
N THR A 249 25.30 -15.24 7.09
CA THR A 249 25.63 -16.30 6.16
C THR A 249 26.83 -15.91 5.28
N SER A 250 26.84 -14.69 4.77
CA SER A 250 27.96 -14.18 3.95
C SER A 250 29.27 -14.12 4.74
N ILE A 251 29.24 -13.68 5.99
CA ILE A 251 30.42 -13.66 6.89
C ILE A 251 30.94 -15.08 7.10
N LEU A 252 30.04 -16.01 7.45
CA LEU A 252 30.42 -17.40 7.70
C LEU A 252 31.02 -18.05 6.45
N LEU A 253 30.40 -17.88 5.28
CA LEU A 253 30.91 -18.40 4.00
C LEU A 253 32.22 -17.74 3.60
N PHE A 254 32.37 -16.42 3.84
CA PHE A 254 33.62 -15.72 3.58
C PHE A 254 34.80 -16.30 4.37
N PHE A 255 34.59 -16.59 5.67
CA PHE A 255 35.65 -17.21 6.49
C PHE A 255 35.85 -18.69 6.20
N ALA A 256 34.78 -19.47 6.00
CA ALA A 256 34.86 -20.91 5.75
C ALA A 256 35.64 -21.25 4.45
N PHE A 257 35.48 -20.43 3.41
CA PHE A 257 36.12 -20.65 2.13
C PHE A 257 37.32 -19.72 1.87
N ARG A 258 37.81 -19.02 2.90
CA ARG A 258 38.97 -18.16 2.80
C ARG A 258 40.24 -18.99 2.56
N THR A 259 40.86 -18.80 1.43
CA THR A 259 42.09 -19.50 1.07
C THR A 259 43.32 -18.61 1.36
N SER A 260 44.44 -19.23 1.76
CA SER A 260 45.72 -18.56 1.89
C SER A 260 46.22 -18.11 0.51
N ASN A 261 46.98 -17.01 0.46
CA ASN A 261 47.53 -16.47 -0.77
C ASN A 261 48.62 -17.42 -1.41
N ASN A 262 49.10 -18.40 -0.68
CA ASN A 262 50.08 -19.37 -1.14
C ASN A 262 49.46 -20.60 -1.84
N ILE A 263 48.13 -20.67 -1.96
CA ILE A 263 47.40 -21.76 -2.58
C ILE A 263 47.30 -21.56 -4.08
N VAL A 264 47.43 -22.66 -4.85
CA VAL A 264 47.32 -22.68 -6.33
C VAL A 264 45.93 -22.14 -6.74
N VAL A 265 45.91 -21.39 -7.85
CA VAL A 265 44.68 -20.76 -8.39
C VAL A 265 43.52 -21.73 -8.53
N GLN A 266 43.81 -22.97 -8.98
CA GLN A 266 42.78 -24.03 -9.12
C GLN A 266 42.02 -24.29 -7.80
N HIS A 267 42.73 -24.42 -6.68
CA HIS A 267 42.10 -24.65 -5.38
C HIS A 267 41.30 -23.44 -4.89
N ARG A 268 41.71 -22.21 -5.27
CA ARG A 268 40.94 -20.98 -4.97
C ARG A 268 39.65 -20.93 -5.76
N ILE A 269 39.68 -21.36 -7.04
CA ILE A 269 38.46 -21.46 -7.85
C ILE A 269 37.52 -22.52 -7.30
N ILE A 270 38.03 -23.69 -6.92
CA ILE A 270 37.23 -24.76 -6.28
C ILE A 270 36.60 -24.27 -4.99
N ALA A 271 37.35 -23.54 -4.15
CA ALA A 271 36.81 -22.91 -2.94
C ALA A 271 35.69 -21.91 -3.24
N SER A 272 35.85 -21.07 -4.27
CA SER A 272 34.81 -20.12 -4.68
C SER A 272 33.54 -20.84 -5.19
N ILE A 273 33.70 -21.92 -5.94
CA ILE A 273 32.56 -22.75 -6.39
C ILE A 273 31.89 -23.41 -5.19
N GLY A 274 32.68 -23.97 -4.27
CA GLY A 274 32.14 -24.51 -3.00
C GLY A 274 31.36 -23.46 -2.19
N GLN A 275 31.89 -22.25 -2.09
CA GLN A 275 31.21 -21.14 -1.43
C GLN A 275 29.83 -20.84 -2.04
N MET A 276 29.73 -20.85 -3.38
CA MET A 276 28.46 -20.65 -4.10
C MET A 276 27.46 -21.79 -3.83
N ILE A 277 27.92 -23.04 -3.89
CA ILE A 277 27.07 -24.20 -3.62
C ILE A 277 26.53 -24.15 -2.20
N PHE A 278 27.38 -23.87 -1.21
CA PHE A 278 26.92 -23.72 0.18
C PHE A 278 26.05 -22.50 0.41
N ALA A 279 26.20 -21.42 -0.36
CA ALA A 279 25.27 -20.30 -0.36
C ALA A 279 23.86 -20.74 -0.79
N VAL A 280 23.75 -21.54 -1.85
CA VAL A 280 22.46 -22.11 -2.30
C VAL A 280 21.86 -22.99 -1.21
N VAL A 281 22.65 -23.93 -0.64
CA VAL A 281 22.17 -24.81 0.43
C VAL A 281 21.69 -24.00 1.63
N ALA A 282 22.46 -23.02 2.08
CA ALA A 282 22.10 -22.16 3.22
C ALA A 282 20.83 -21.35 2.94
N ALA A 283 20.68 -20.80 1.74
CA ALA A 283 19.50 -20.01 1.36
C ALA A 283 18.22 -20.86 1.36
N PHE A 284 18.25 -22.04 0.72
CA PHE A 284 17.07 -22.91 0.67
C PHE A 284 16.78 -23.54 2.03
N ALA A 285 17.76 -24.11 2.72
CA ALA A 285 17.54 -24.69 4.03
C ALA A 285 17.04 -23.62 5.02
N GLY A 286 17.69 -22.46 5.05
CA GLY A 286 17.33 -21.36 5.95
C GLY A 286 15.94 -20.82 5.69
N SER A 287 15.56 -20.61 4.43
CA SER A 287 14.24 -20.08 4.06
C SER A 287 13.09 -21.04 4.42
N PHE A 288 13.25 -22.34 4.09
CA PHE A 288 12.21 -23.32 4.43
C PHE A 288 12.08 -23.48 5.94
N VAL A 289 13.18 -23.61 6.68
CA VAL A 289 13.13 -23.66 8.16
C VAL A 289 12.48 -22.40 8.72
N TYR A 290 12.82 -21.22 8.23
CA TYR A 290 12.27 -19.96 8.69
C TYR A 290 10.75 -19.87 8.47
N ILE A 291 10.27 -20.14 7.25
CA ILE A 291 8.83 -20.04 6.93
C ILE A 291 8.02 -21.08 7.68
N TYR A 292 8.49 -22.33 7.76
CA TYR A 292 7.78 -23.37 8.49
C TYR A 292 7.83 -23.18 10.01
N PHE A 293 8.90 -22.56 10.53
CA PHE A 293 8.95 -22.13 11.93
C PHE A 293 7.94 -21.02 12.22
N MET A 294 7.84 -20.02 11.36
CA MET A 294 6.81 -18.97 11.48
C MET A 294 5.40 -19.57 11.44
N GLN A 295 5.14 -20.49 10.53
CA GLN A 295 3.83 -21.14 10.42
C GLN A 295 3.53 -22.06 11.63
N GLY A 296 4.45 -22.92 12.00
CA GLY A 296 4.22 -23.96 13.03
C GLY A 296 4.30 -23.44 14.45
N VAL A 297 5.28 -22.57 14.74
CA VAL A 297 5.56 -22.09 16.12
C VAL A 297 4.92 -20.73 16.36
N GLN A 298 5.09 -19.79 15.45
CA GLN A 298 4.54 -18.43 15.57
C GLN A 298 3.09 -18.32 15.07
N ARG A 299 2.57 -19.40 14.49
CA ARG A 299 1.21 -19.50 13.94
C ARG A 299 0.89 -18.44 12.88
N PHE A 300 1.91 -18.03 12.14
CA PHE A 300 1.69 -17.11 11.01
C PHE A 300 0.87 -17.81 9.92
N ASP A 301 -0.21 -17.19 9.48
CA ASP A 301 -1.11 -17.78 8.48
C ASP A 301 -0.60 -17.54 7.04
N PHE A 302 0.15 -18.52 6.51
CA PHE A 302 0.58 -18.53 5.11
C PHE A 302 -0.40 -19.34 4.27
N ASP A 303 -1.02 -18.74 3.27
CA ASP A 303 -1.87 -19.46 2.30
C ASP A 303 -1.04 -20.46 1.46
N HIS A 304 0.17 -20.06 1.09
CA HIS A 304 1.07 -20.84 0.25
C HIS A 304 2.51 -20.83 0.78
N PRO A 305 2.81 -21.56 1.89
CA PRO A 305 4.11 -21.48 2.56
C PRO A 305 5.28 -21.87 1.66
N ASN A 306 5.12 -22.88 0.80
CA ASN A 306 6.17 -23.28 -0.15
C ASN A 306 6.52 -22.16 -1.14
N ARG A 307 5.51 -21.44 -1.64
CA ARG A 307 5.73 -20.31 -2.56
C ARG A 307 6.56 -19.22 -1.88
N ILE A 308 6.19 -18.87 -0.66
CA ILE A 308 6.93 -17.87 0.12
C ILE A 308 8.34 -18.35 0.45
N ALA A 309 8.53 -19.62 0.85
CA ALA A 309 9.84 -20.18 1.14
C ALA A 309 10.76 -20.13 -0.07
N ILE A 310 10.27 -20.47 -1.25
CA ILE A 310 11.04 -20.40 -2.50
C ILE A 310 11.44 -18.94 -2.79
N PHE A 311 10.51 -17.99 -2.72
CA PHE A 311 10.82 -16.58 -2.93
C PHE A 311 11.88 -16.07 -1.93
N VAL A 312 11.71 -16.40 -0.65
CA VAL A 312 12.67 -16.03 0.40
C VAL A 312 14.04 -16.67 0.16
N ALA A 313 14.10 -17.91 -0.37
CA ALA A 313 15.38 -18.54 -0.76
C ALA A 313 16.09 -17.73 -1.83
N PHE A 314 15.37 -17.30 -2.89
CA PHE A 314 15.92 -16.42 -3.93
C PHE A 314 16.36 -15.07 -3.38
N ALA A 315 15.59 -14.48 -2.45
CA ALA A 315 15.96 -13.22 -1.80
C ALA A 315 17.23 -13.37 -0.97
N ILE A 316 17.33 -14.42 -0.11
CA ILE A 316 18.54 -14.69 0.67
C ILE A 316 19.72 -14.92 -0.25
N LEU A 317 19.57 -15.73 -1.29
CA LEU A 317 20.65 -16.04 -2.22
C LEU A 317 21.12 -14.79 -2.98
N GLY A 318 20.19 -13.94 -3.43
CA GLY A 318 20.50 -12.66 -4.05
C GLY A 318 21.27 -11.73 -3.10
N PHE A 319 20.78 -11.57 -1.88
CA PHE A 319 21.45 -10.74 -0.87
C PHE A 319 22.82 -11.29 -0.47
N VAL A 320 22.94 -12.60 -0.29
CA VAL A 320 24.25 -13.26 -0.04
C VAL A 320 25.20 -13.02 -1.22
N GLY A 321 24.70 -13.12 -2.46
CA GLY A 321 25.48 -12.82 -3.66
C GLY A 321 25.99 -11.38 -3.68
N LEU A 322 25.12 -10.41 -3.39
CA LEU A 322 25.50 -8.99 -3.30
C LEU A 322 26.57 -8.76 -2.22
N ILE A 323 26.34 -9.30 -1.01
CA ILE A 323 27.22 -9.08 0.14
C ILE A 323 28.57 -9.77 -0.10
N LEU A 324 28.60 -11.04 -0.51
CA LEU A 324 29.84 -11.77 -0.80
C LEU A 324 30.61 -11.14 -1.95
N GLY A 325 29.90 -10.70 -3.00
CA GLY A 325 30.52 -10.04 -4.15
C GLY A 325 31.35 -8.81 -3.78
N VAL A 326 30.93 -8.08 -2.75
CA VAL A 326 31.67 -6.94 -2.19
C VAL A 326 32.70 -7.40 -1.14
N MET A 327 32.33 -8.36 -0.27
CA MET A 327 33.19 -8.85 0.81
C MET A 327 34.48 -9.49 0.30
N VAL A 328 34.47 -10.16 -0.83
CA VAL A 328 35.68 -10.79 -1.38
C VAL A 328 36.78 -9.77 -1.71
N TRP A 329 36.43 -8.49 -1.91
CA TRP A 329 37.36 -7.40 -2.17
C TRP A 329 37.71 -6.59 -0.93
N LEU A 330 36.69 -6.18 -0.16
CA LEU A 330 36.85 -5.26 0.97
C LEU A 330 36.99 -5.99 2.31
N GLY A 331 36.73 -7.29 2.36
CA GLY A 331 36.73 -8.09 3.59
C GLY A 331 35.65 -7.58 4.56
N MET A 332 35.92 -7.72 5.86
CA MET A 332 35.00 -7.30 6.94
C MET A 332 34.70 -5.80 6.96
N LYS A 333 35.51 -4.97 6.30
CA LYS A 333 35.27 -3.53 6.20
C LYS A 333 34.00 -3.15 5.41
N SER A 334 33.47 -4.10 4.65
CA SER A 334 32.22 -3.93 3.89
C SER A 334 30.96 -4.05 4.77
N VAL A 335 31.03 -4.74 5.90
CA VAL A 335 29.86 -5.01 6.74
C VAL A 335 29.12 -3.76 7.22
N PRO A 336 29.79 -2.71 7.71
CA PRO A 336 29.11 -1.47 8.06
C PRO A 336 28.31 -0.82 6.91
N ILE A 337 28.76 -0.97 5.66
CA ILE A 337 28.07 -0.44 4.48
C ILE A 337 26.68 -1.08 4.36
N PHE A 338 26.59 -2.39 4.57
CA PHE A 338 25.32 -3.14 4.49
C PHE A 338 24.38 -2.80 5.64
N PHE A 339 24.90 -2.50 6.83
CA PHE A 339 24.08 -1.99 7.93
C PHE A 339 23.55 -0.58 7.63
N ILE A 340 24.38 0.33 7.11
CA ILE A 340 23.95 1.67 6.70
C ILE A 340 22.86 1.54 5.64
N LEU A 341 23.07 0.74 4.60
CA LEU A 341 22.08 0.50 3.56
C LEU A 341 20.75 0.00 4.14
N MET A 342 20.79 -0.93 5.09
CA MET A 342 19.60 -1.43 5.78
C MET A 342 18.84 -0.29 6.49
N PHE A 343 19.52 0.49 7.32
CA PHE A 343 18.88 1.55 8.10
C PHE A 343 18.24 2.62 7.20
N PHE A 344 18.92 3.05 6.13
CA PHE A 344 18.33 3.98 5.17
C PHE A 344 17.14 3.42 4.41
N SER A 345 17.05 2.10 4.29
CA SER A 345 15.97 1.44 3.56
C SER A 345 14.79 1.01 4.43
N MET A 346 14.89 1.04 5.76
CA MET A 346 13.81 0.61 6.64
C MET A 346 12.49 1.34 6.36
N GLN A 347 12.54 2.64 6.16
CA GLN A 347 11.36 3.45 5.88
C GLN A 347 10.77 3.18 4.49
N LEU A 348 11.62 2.83 3.53
CA LEU A 348 11.22 2.47 2.18
C LEU A 348 10.45 1.15 2.12
N VAL A 349 10.73 0.23 3.05
CA VAL A 349 10.01 -1.05 3.19
C VAL A 349 8.66 -0.87 3.88
N THR A 350 8.58 0.09 4.81
CA THR A 350 7.41 0.31 5.67
C THR A 350 6.37 1.24 5.03
N LEU A 351 6.83 2.35 4.47
CA LEU A 351 5.98 3.40 3.92
C LEU A 351 5.67 3.15 2.43
N PRO A 352 4.45 3.43 1.97
CA PRO A 352 4.18 3.48 0.54
C PRO A 352 4.96 4.65 -0.10
N LYS A 353 5.28 4.52 -1.39
CA LYS A 353 6.08 5.51 -2.15
C LYS A 353 5.55 6.95 -1.95
N GLN A 354 4.23 7.12 -1.97
CA GLN A 354 3.53 8.40 -1.88
C GLN A 354 3.66 9.10 -0.51
N MET A 355 4.14 8.40 0.52
CA MET A 355 4.37 8.95 1.86
C MET A 355 5.83 9.30 2.12
N LEU A 356 6.71 9.00 1.18
CA LEU A 356 8.12 9.33 1.27
C LEU A 356 8.37 10.79 0.82
N PRO A 357 9.45 11.44 1.29
CA PRO A 357 9.90 12.70 0.74
C PRO A 357 10.15 12.60 -0.77
N GLU A 358 9.93 13.68 -1.51
CA GLU A 358 10.03 13.71 -2.98
C GLU A 358 11.38 13.21 -3.51
N SER A 359 12.47 13.58 -2.82
CA SER A 359 13.81 13.09 -3.14
C SER A 359 13.94 11.57 -3.06
N TYR A 360 13.29 10.94 -2.06
CA TYR A 360 13.28 9.50 -1.92
C TYR A 360 12.41 8.83 -2.99
N GLN A 361 11.24 9.39 -3.30
CA GLN A 361 10.37 8.88 -4.36
C GLN A 361 11.07 8.86 -5.72
N LYS A 362 11.80 9.94 -6.05
CA LYS A 362 12.39 10.15 -7.37
C LYS A 362 13.76 9.46 -7.54
N TYR A 363 14.59 9.44 -6.49
CA TYR A 363 16.00 9.04 -6.63
C TYR A 363 16.37 7.74 -5.91
N VAL A 364 15.53 7.24 -5.00
CA VAL A 364 15.89 6.10 -4.15
C VAL A 364 14.96 4.93 -4.31
N TYR A 365 13.66 5.17 -4.31
CA TYR A 365 12.65 4.10 -4.19
C TYR A 365 12.74 3.05 -5.30
N ASP A 366 12.85 3.47 -6.56
CA ASP A 366 12.69 2.59 -7.71
C ASP A 366 13.90 1.65 -7.95
N TRP A 367 15.09 2.00 -7.46
CA TRP A 367 16.28 1.15 -7.58
C TRP A 367 16.65 0.41 -6.29
N ASN A 368 16.01 0.76 -5.16
CA ASN A 368 16.36 0.17 -3.87
C ASN A 368 15.94 -1.31 -3.81
N PRO A 369 16.86 -2.25 -3.51
CA PRO A 369 16.54 -3.68 -3.52
C PRO A 369 15.53 -4.09 -2.47
N PHE A 370 15.38 -3.32 -1.41
CA PHE A 370 14.47 -3.66 -0.32
C PHE A 370 13.03 -3.25 -0.59
N THR A 371 12.81 -2.19 -1.39
CA THR A 371 11.47 -1.84 -1.88
C THR A 371 10.93 -2.93 -2.80
N HIS A 372 11.77 -3.42 -3.72
CA HIS A 372 11.43 -4.55 -4.60
C HIS A 372 11.10 -5.82 -3.81
N TYR A 373 11.94 -6.16 -2.82
CA TYR A 373 11.69 -7.27 -1.91
C TYR A 373 10.34 -7.11 -1.19
N ALA A 374 10.10 -5.96 -0.54
CA ALA A 374 8.90 -5.71 0.26
C ALA A 374 7.61 -5.74 -0.59
N THR A 375 7.67 -5.18 -1.80
CA THR A 375 6.55 -5.21 -2.75
C THR A 375 6.22 -6.65 -3.14
N SER A 376 7.20 -7.45 -3.53
CA SER A 376 6.97 -8.84 -3.93
C SER A 376 6.51 -9.73 -2.75
N VAL A 377 7.03 -9.52 -1.53
CA VAL A 377 6.50 -10.23 -0.34
C VAL A 377 5.04 -9.88 -0.11
N ARG A 378 4.66 -8.60 -0.24
CA ARG A 378 3.28 -8.14 -0.08
C ARG A 378 2.36 -8.76 -1.13
N GLU A 379 2.78 -8.76 -2.38
CA GLU A 379 2.07 -9.38 -3.50
C GLU A 379 1.82 -10.87 -3.27
N LEU A 380 2.83 -11.58 -2.79
CA LEU A 380 2.74 -13.02 -2.53
C LEU A 380 1.90 -13.36 -1.29
N LEU A 381 1.95 -12.53 -0.24
CA LEU A 381 1.24 -12.79 1.03
C LEU A 381 -0.22 -12.34 0.99
N TYR A 382 -0.50 -11.17 0.42
CA TYR A 382 -1.79 -10.52 0.59
C TYR A 382 -2.59 -10.36 -0.70
N LEU A 383 -1.92 -10.35 -1.87
CA LEU A 383 -2.57 -10.11 -3.16
C LEU A 383 -2.69 -11.37 -4.02
N ASN A 384 -2.31 -12.52 -3.46
CA ASN A 384 -2.34 -13.84 -4.11
C ASN A 384 -1.64 -13.90 -5.49
N HIS A 385 -0.54 -13.13 -5.65
CA HIS A 385 0.29 -13.23 -6.84
C HIS A 385 1.12 -14.51 -6.83
N HIS A 386 1.60 -14.91 -8.02
CA HIS A 386 2.55 -16.00 -8.19
C HIS A 386 3.97 -15.46 -8.29
N ILE A 387 4.97 -16.37 -8.11
CA ILE A 387 6.36 -16.03 -8.41
C ILE A 387 6.49 -15.92 -9.93
N GLU A 388 6.83 -14.74 -10.41
CA GLU A 388 7.05 -14.45 -11.82
C GLU A 388 8.46 -13.89 -12.03
N LEU A 389 8.99 -14.01 -13.25
CA LEU A 389 10.26 -13.39 -13.65
C LEU A 389 10.07 -11.87 -13.87
N ASN A 390 9.71 -11.19 -12.80
CA ASN A 390 9.54 -9.74 -12.76
C ASN A 390 10.87 -9.01 -12.45
N SER A 391 10.82 -7.69 -12.32
CA SER A 391 12.00 -6.86 -12.02
C SER A 391 12.72 -7.28 -10.73
N THR A 392 11.98 -7.72 -9.70
CA THR A 392 12.54 -8.19 -8.43
C THR A 392 13.34 -9.48 -8.61
N MET A 393 12.79 -10.45 -9.34
CA MET A 393 13.50 -11.72 -9.59
C MET A 393 14.75 -11.50 -10.45
N TRP A 394 14.68 -10.66 -11.48
CA TRP A 394 15.84 -10.29 -12.27
C TRP A 394 16.92 -9.57 -11.47
N MET A 395 16.52 -8.72 -10.53
CA MET A 395 17.46 -8.07 -9.61
C MET A 395 18.18 -9.10 -8.73
N PHE A 396 17.46 -10.06 -8.11
CA PHE A 396 18.10 -11.12 -7.32
C PHE A 396 19.03 -11.98 -8.17
N ILE A 397 18.63 -12.38 -9.37
CA ILE A 397 19.48 -13.11 -10.32
C ILE A 397 20.73 -12.29 -10.64
N GLY A 398 20.58 -10.98 -10.87
CA GLY A 398 21.71 -10.07 -11.10
C GLY A 398 22.69 -10.05 -9.92
N PHE A 399 22.19 -10.03 -8.68
CA PHE A 399 23.03 -10.09 -7.48
C PHE A 399 23.72 -11.45 -7.31
N MET A 400 23.05 -12.55 -7.64
CA MET A 400 23.66 -13.88 -7.65
C MET A 400 24.81 -13.96 -8.67
N ILE A 401 24.58 -13.49 -9.88
CA ILE A 401 25.60 -13.45 -10.94
C ILE A 401 26.77 -12.55 -10.52
N PHE A 402 26.48 -11.36 -9.98
CA PHE A 402 27.50 -10.45 -9.48
C PHE A 402 28.35 -11.12 -8.40
N GLY A 403 27.73 -11.78 -7.42
CA GLY A 403 28.44 -12.51 -6.37
C GLY A 403 29.31 -13.63 -6.90
N ALA A 404 28.77 -14.41 -7.83
CA ALA A 404 29.48 -15.52 -8.46
C ALA A 404 30.70 -15.04 -9.27
N VAL A 405 30.47 -14.07 -10.16
CA VAL A 405 31.57 -13.53 -11.00
C VAL A 405 32.62 -12.85 -10.13
N SER A 406 32.21 -12.01 -9.16
CA SER A 406 33.12 -11.30 -8.27
C SER A 406 33.96 -12.27 -7.44
N SER A 407 33.39 -13.34 -6.91
CA SER A 407 34.11 -14.37 -6.15
C SER A 407 35.13 -15.11 -7.02
N LEU A 408 34.77 -15.50 -8.25
CA LEU A 408 35.66 -16.16 -9.20
C LEU A 408 36.80 -15.24 -9.65
N VAL A 409 36.48 -14.00 -10.01
CA VAL A 409 37.49 -13.00 -10.42
C VAL A 409 38.46 -12.72 -9.28
N SER A 410 37.94 -12.56 -8.05
CA SER A 410 38.79 -12.39 -6.87
C SER A 410 39.73 -13.61 -6.66
N ALA A 411 39.25 -14.82 -6.88
CA ALA A 411 40.05 -16.02 -6.75
C ALA A 411 41.22 -16.08 -7.79
N ILE A 412 41.00 -15.50 -8.97
CA ILE A 412 42.01 -15.47 -10.06
C ILE A 412 43.01 -14.33 -9.86
N VAL A 413 42.52 -13.13 -9.59
CA VAL A 413 43.29 -11.86 -9.65
C VAL A 413 44.10 -11.58 -8.39
N ARG A 414 43.77 -12.19 -7.25
CA ARG A 414 44.53 -11.99 -6.00
C ARG A 414 45.97 -12.34 -6.17
N LYS A 415 46.88 -11.33 -6.11
CA LYS A 415 48.33 -11.52 -6.16
C LYS A 415 48.81 -12.33 -4.94
N HIS A 416 49.77 -13.22 -5.15
CA HIS A 416 50.50 -13.89 -4.07
C HIS A 416 51.16 -12.83 -3.20
N SER A 417 50.78 -12.70 -1.96
CA SER A 417 51.47 -11.91 -0.95
C SER A 417 52.36 -12.84 -0.16
N THR A 418 53.67 -12.65 -0.25
CA THR A 418 54.68 -13.39 0.50
C THR A 418 54.83 -12.90 1.96
N LYS A 419 54.03 -11.90 2.37
CA LYS A 419 54.04 -11.44 3.77
C LYS A 419 53.22 -12.38 4.64
N ARG A 420 53.94 -13.22 5.41
CA ARG A 420 53.39 -13.96 6.55
C ARG A 420 52.80 -12.97 7.54
N THR A 421 51.51 -12.94 7.68
CA THR A 421 50.88 -12.28 8.81
C THR A 421 51.07 -13.21 10.01
N GLU A 422 52.05 -12.91 10.85
CA GLU A 422 52.20 -13.55 12.15
C GLU A 422 50.89 -13.33 12.94
N VAL A 423 50.28 -14.45 13.33
CA VAL A 423 49.17 -14.43 14.28
C VAL A 423 49.79 -14.09 15.61
N PRO A 424 49.37 -13.01 16.30
CA PRO A 424 49.81 -12.82 17.69
C PRO A 424 49.26 -13.95 18.54
N SER A 425 50.15 -14.63 19.18
CA SER A 425 49.88 -15.64 20.23
C SER A 425 49.09 -15.05 21.40
#